data_c64bb62ba26b98017171bc29fb9214c7
#
_entry.id   c64bb62ba26b98017171bc29fb9214c7
#
_cell.length_a   1.000
_cell.length_b   1.000
_cell.length_c   1.000
_cell.angle_alpha   90.00
_cell.angle_beta   90.00
_cell.angle_gamma   90.00
#
_symmetry.space_group_name_H-M   'P 1'
#
loop_
_entity.id
_entity.type
_entity.pdbx_description
1 polymer ?
#
loop_
_entity_poly.entity_id
_entity_poly.type
_entity_poly.pdbx_seq_one_letter_code
_entity_poly.pdbx_strand_id
1 'polypeptide(L)'
;MLFQKPQTLYKYDMKKYYFGVLSLLLFMVAFSSSDPVCSRISEGGIVDSTSLKLDVHATTDGGNQIVMINNTPKVGSYWDYGTGLSSAQNDTVVLPFIGEQTIKFTGLCDGGTVTTTRKINIKQIDHPASPEWTYFAGNTSAGKTWVWDPTADYVYGEGGYLTEQAPDWTLISQAQTDDPDGYMIFNLNGGPNFTKYNADGTVDEKGTFSFDMSSTKTDPDDNSQWSIGTLTLTGATVLSGHLVGSTDAQYKYDILVLNDNEMILCAAAPGTAAWDNGTFWLFRAKN
;
A
#
# COMPACT_ATOMS: atom_id res chain seq x y z
N MET A 1 -12.75 41.71 71.00
CA MET A 1 -11.40 42.25 70.77
C MET A 1 -11.01 41.87 69.34
N LEU A 2 -11.24 42.82 68.43
CA LEU A 2 -11.05 42.61 66.96
C LEU A 2 -9.68 43.18 66.61
N PHE A 3 -8.77 42.35 66.13
CA PHE A 3 -7.50 42.79 65.53
C PHE A 3 -7.64 43.00 64.05
N GLN A 4 -7.61 44.26 63.61
CA GLN A 4 -7.46 44.63 62.20
C GLN A 4 -6.00 44.50 61.79
N LYS A 5 -5.72 43.76 60.67
CA LYS A 5 -4.45 43.77 59.99
C LYS A 5 -4.36 45.00 59.07
N PRO A 6 -3.23 45.69 58.99
CA PRO A 6 -3.09 46.80 58.07
C PRO A 6 -2.87 46.29 56.62
N GLN A 7 -3.59 46.90 55.68
CA GLN A 7 -3.36 46.71 54.25
C GLN A 7 -2.14 47.47 53.78
N THR A 8 -1.16 46.77 53.31
CA THR A 8 0.01 47.38 52.69
C THR A 8 -0.33 47.69 51.19
N LEU A 9 -0.46 48.99 50.88
CA LEU A 9 -0.57 49.47 49.51
C LEU A 9 0.76 49.23 48.78
N TYR A 10 0.78 48.33 47.82
CA TYR A 10 1.87 48.23 46.84
C TYR A 10 1.75 49.43 45.86
N LYS A 11 2.63 50.39 45.99
CA LYS A 11 2.89 51.37 44.94
C LYS A 11 3.60 50.70 43.78
N TYR A 12 2.87 50.36 42.74
CA TYR A 12 3.47 49.89 41.49
C TYR A 12 4.22 51.07 40.82
N ASP A 13 5.51 50.88 40.63
CA ASP A 13 6.40 51.83 39.98
C ASP A 13 6.14 51.83 38.46
N MET A 14 5.21 52.64 37.99
CA MET A 14 4.77 52.72 36.58
C MET A 14 5.90 53.14 35.62
N LYS A 15 7.00 53.67 36.11
CA LYS A 15 8.16 54.06 35.24
C LYS A 15 8.85 52.86 34.59
N LYS A 16 8.84 51.70 35.23
CA LYS A 16 9.44 50.48 34.66
C LYS A 16 8.66 49.89 33.50
N TYR A 17 7.31 50.07 33.49
CA TYR A 17 6.46 49.60 32.41
C TYR A 17 6.55 50.40 31.14
N TYR A 18 6.73 51.73 31.27
CA TYR A 18 6.95 52.62 30.09
C TYR A 18 8.24 52.31 29.35
N PHE A 19 9.31 51.90 30.07
CA PHE A 19 10.55 51.51 29.42
C PHE A 19 10.47 50.15 28.73
N GLY A 20 9.71 49.19 29.30
CA GLY A 20 9.49 47.85 28.70
C GLY A 20 8.62 47.94 27.45
N VAL A 21 7.51 48.73 27.49
CA VAL A 21 6.62 48.91 26.35
C VAL A 21 7.29 49.72 25.22
N LEU A 22 8.10 50.73 25.56
CA LEU A 22 8.84 51.50 24.55
C LEU A 22 9.94 50.68 23.88
N SER A 23 10.62 49.77 24.59
CA SER A 23 11.60 48.84 24.00
C SER A 23 10.97 47.78 23.15
N LEU A 24 9.74 47.29 23.51
CA LEU A 24 8.99 46.34 22.73
C LEU A 24 8.43 46.94 21.42
N LEU A 25 7.99 48.21 21.47
CA LEU A 25 7.56 48.96 20.29
C LEU A 25 8.74 49.31 19.34
N LEU A 26 9.93 49.61 19.88
CA LEU A 26 11.12 49.79 19.03
C LEU A 26 11.60 48.47 18.40
N PHE A 27 11.41 47.33 19.07
CA PHE A 27 11.74 46.02 18.48
C PHE A 27 10.75 45.62 17.38
N MET A 28 9.45 45.96 17.48
CA MET A 28 8.47 45.69 16.42
C MET A 28 8.67 46.55 15.17
N VAL A 29 9.21 47.75 15.29
CA VAL A 29 9.51 48.62 14.13
C VAL A 29 10.80 48.16 13.39
N ALA A 30 11.71 47.45 14.08
CA ALA A 30 12.91 46.93 13.45
C ALA A 30 12.68 45.69 12.59
N PHE A 31 11.55 45.00 12.76
CA PHE A 31 11.16 43.83 11.94
C PHE A 31 10.23 44.16 10.78
N SER A 32 9.76 45.38 10.61
CA SER A 32 8.82 45.78 9.58
C SER A 32 9.46 46.37 8.32
N SER A 33 10.76 46.22 8.14
CA SER A 33 11.49 46.82 6.98
C SER A 33 12.47 45.81 6.35
N SER A 34 12.05 44.59 6.16
CA SER A 34 12.51 43.79 5.05
C SER A 34 11.29 43.50 4.18
N ASP A 35 10.97 44.43 3.29
CA ASP A 35 10.32 43.96 2.07
C ASP A 35 11.17 42.78 1.59
N PRO A 36 10.56 41.55 1.42
CA PRO A 36 11.25 40.52 0.70
C PRO A 36 11.59 41.17 -0.65
N VAL A 37 12.84 41.43 -0.89
CA VAL A 37 13.33 41.67 -2.24
C VAL A 37 13.02 40.33 -2.92
N CYS A 38 11.79 40.18 -3.41
CA CYS A 38 11.52 39.31 -4.53
C CYS A 38 12.44 39.87 -5.64
N SER A 39 13.70 39.42 -5.64
CA SER A 39 14.43 39.38 -6.88
C SER A 39 13.48 38.66 -7.81
N ARG A 40 12.86 39.39 -8.75
CA ARG A 40 12.15 38.79 -9.86
C ARG A 40 13.18 37.86 -10.48
N ILE A 41 13.09 36.56 -10.09
CA ILE A 41 13.69 35.51 -10.85
C ILE A 41 13.15 35.77 -12.24
N SER A 42 14.00 36.10 -13.17
CA SER A 42 13.64 36.21 -14.58
C SER A 42 12.69 35.06 -14.87
N GLU A 43 11.43 35.36 -15.19
CA GLU A 43 10.46 34.33 -15.54
C GLU A 43 11.04 33.58 -16.74
N GLY A 44 11.77 32.49 -16.46
CA GLY A 44 12.24 31.58 -17.48
C GLY A 44 11.00 31.02 -18.19
N GLY A 45 11.07 30.79 -19.49
CA GLY A 45 9.94 30.26 -20.24
C GLY A 45 9.52 28.86 -19.74
N ILE A 46 8.25 28.53 -19.88
CA ILE A 46 7.78 27.14 -19.81
C ILE A 46 8.11 26.48 -21.15
N VAL A 47 8.73 25.32 -21.10
CA VAL A 47 9.01 24.51 -22.30
C VAL A 47 7.69 23.91 -22.80
N ASP A 48 7.44 23.96 -24.12
CA ASP A 48 6.29 23.30 -24.71
C ASP A 48 6.40 21.77 -24.54
N SER A 49 5.27 21.11 -24.28
CA SER A 49 5.24 19.65 -24.06
C SER A 49 5.76 18.83 -25.24
N THR A 50 5.64 19.36 -26.46
CA THR A 50 6.17 18.75 -27.70
C THR A 50 7.69 18.86 -27.82
N SER A 51 8.32 19.80 -27.12
CA SER A 51 9.76 19.99 -27.07
C SER A 51 10.47 19.11 -26.04
N LEU A 52 9.72 18.38 -25.22
CA LEU A 52 10.28 17.47 -24.22
C LEU A 52 10.95 16.26 -24.90
N LYS A 53 12.21 16.02 -24.54
CA LYS A 53 13.02 14.89 -25.03
C LYS A 53 13.03 13.78 -23.99
N LEU A 54 11.93 13.06 -23.89
CA LEU A 54 11.76 11.96 -22.96
C LEU A 54 11.94 10.64 -23.68
N ASP A 55 12.73 9.74 -23.08
CA ASP A 55 12.87 8.36 -23.51
C ASP A 55 12.33 7.46 -22.37
N VAL A 56 11.33 6.62 -22.68
CA VAL A 56 10.74 5.66 -21.76
C VAL A 56 10.61 4.33 -22.49
N HIS A 57 11.34 3.33 -22.03
CA HIS A 57 11.37 2.01 -22.64
C HIS A 57 11.61 0.91 -21.59
N ALA A 58 11.21 -0.31 -21.92
CA ALA A 58 11.56 -1.50 -21.13
C ALA A 58 13.00 -1.95 -21.43
N THR A 59 13.71 -2.48 -20.43
CA THR A 59 15.06 -3.04 -20.59
C THR A 59 15.07 -4.28 -21.49
N THR A 60 13.96 -5.01 -21.53
CA THR A 60 13.71 -6.17 -22.41
C THR A 60 12.38 -5.97 -23.15
N ASP A 61 12.22 -6.54 -24.35
CA ASP A 61 10.96 -6.36 -25.10
C ASP A 61 9.75 -6.89 -24.31
N GLY A 62 8.85 -5.97 -23.96
CA GLY A 62 7.66 -6.27 -23.19
C GLY A 62 7.91 -6.62 -21.71
N GLY A 63 9.12 -6.44 -21.20
CA GLY A 63 9.45 -6.61 -19.79
C GLY A 63 8.94 -5.47 -18.92
N ASN A 64 9.00 -5.65 -17.63
CA ASN A 64 8.43 -4.74 -16.63
C ASN A 64 9.46 -3.85 -15.92
N GLN A 65 10.74 -3.97 -16.24
CA GLN A 65 11.76 -3.03 -15.80
C GLN A 65 11.87 -1.89 -16.80
N ILE A 66 11.50 -0.70 -16.38
CA ILE A 66 11.31 0.48 -17.23
C ILE A 66 12.37 1.52 -16.94
N VAL A 67 13.08 1.91 -17.99
CA VAL A 67 14.01 3.03 -17.99
C VAL A 67 13.25 4.31 -18.35
N MET A 68 13.45 5.36 -17.56
CA MET A 68 12.88 6.69 -17.75
C MET A 68 14.01 7.70 -17.84
N ILE A 69 14.12 8.43 -18.96
CA ILE A 69 15.20 9.38 -19.20
C ILE A 69 14.59 10.71 -19.63
N ASN A 70 15.02 11.80 -19.00
CA ASN A 70 14.73 13.15 -19.45
C ASN A 70 16.00 13.80 -20.01
N ASN A 71 16.06 13.89 -21.33
CA ASN A 71 17.14 14.57 -22.08
C ASN A 71 16.82 16.04 -22.38
N THR A 72 15.78 16.62 -21.79
CA THR A 72 15.38 18.01 -22.01
C THR A 72 16.31 18.94 -21.21
N PRO A 73 17.09 19.83 -21.86
CA PRO A 73 17.99 20.73 -21.13
C PRO A 73 17.21 21.68 -20.22
N LYS A 74 17.73 21.94 -19.02
CA LYS A 74 17.17 22.90 -18.04
C LYS A 74 15.74 22.60 -17.59
N VAL A 75 15.29 21.35 -17.68
CA VAL A 75 14.01 20.89 -17.18
C VAL A 75 14.26 19.85 -16.10
N GLY A 76 13.86 20.15 -14.89
CA GLY A 76 13.86 19.19 -13.79
C GLY A 76 12.79 18.11 -13.98
N SER A 77 13.01 16.92 -13.45
CA SER A 77 12.14 15.78 -13.64
C SER A 77 11.26 15.53 -12.42
N TYR A 78 10.02 15.18 -12.68
CA TYR A 78 9.12 14.57 -11.71
C TYR A 78 8.27 13.52 -12.45
N TRP A 79 8.57 12.27 -12.17
CA TRP A 79 7.92 11.12 -12.76
C TRP A 79 6.88 10.54 -11.79
N ASP A 80 5.71 10.23 -12.30
CA ASP A 80 4.68 9.45 -11.62
C ASP A 80 4.39 8.22 -12.51
N TYR A 81 4.78 7.05 -12.01
CA TYR A 81 4.62 5.78 -12.71
C TYR A 81 3.51 4.90 -12.09
N GLY A 82 2.60 5.53 -11.33
CA GLY A 82 1.40 4.90 -10.78
C GLY A 82 1.65 4.12 -9.48
N THR A 83 2.76 3.39 -9.38
CA THR A 83 3.15 2.65 -8.17
C THR A 83 4.20 3.38 -7.34
N GLY A 84 4.68 4.53 -7.82
CA GLY A 84 5.64 5.36 -7.13
C GLY A 84 5.97 6.63 -7.88
N LEU A 85 6.84 7.44 -7.28
CA LEU A 85 7.28 8.75 -7.77
C LEU A 85 8.80 8.79 -7.84
N SER A 86 9.35 9.54 -8.79
CA SER A 86 10.79 9.81 -8.89
C SER A 86 11.07 11.23 -9.33
N SER A 87 12.05 11.87 -8.73
CA SER A 87 12.57 13.18 -9.15
C SER A 87 13.93 13.09 -9.86
N ALA A 88 14.40 11.89 -10.14
CA ALA A 88 15.66 11.68 -10.84
C ALA A 88 15.54 12.07 -12.32
N GLN A 89 16.65 12.63 -12.88
CA GLN A 89 16.74 12.94 -14.30
C GLN A 89 16.61 11.65 -15.15
N ASN A 90 17.27 10.59 -14.69
CA ASN A 90 17.20 9.24 -15.25
C ASN A 90 16.90 8.28 -14.11
N ASP A 91 15.98 7.37 -14.32
CA ASP A 91 15.61 6.34 -13.34
C ASP A 91 15.28 5.03 -14.02
N THR A 92 15.38 3.94 -13.26
CA THR A 92 14.96 2.61 -13.71
C THR A 92 14.07 2.01 -12.63
N VAL A 93 12.83 1.74 -12.97
CA VAL A 93 11.81 1.28 -12.04
C VAL A 93 11.24 -0.06 -12.49
N VAL A 94 10.73 -0.84 -11.54
CA VAL A 94 10.02 -2.08 -11.81
C VAL A 94 8.52 -1.84 -11.62
N LEU A 95 7.74 -2.09 -12.66
CA LEU A 95 6.28 -1.98 -12.62
C LEU A 95 5.68 -3.38 -12.38
N PRO A 96 4.87 -3.58 -11.35
CA PRO A 96 4.36 -4.91 -11.01
C PRO A 96 3.21 -5.40 -11.91
N PHE A 97 2.66 -4.52 -12.80
CA PHE A 97 1.44 -4.82 -13.52
C PHE A 97 1.68 -5.04 -15.02
N ILE A 98 1.02 -6.05 -15.58
CA ILE A 98 0.97 -6.35 -17.01
C ILE A 98 -0.04 -5.43 -17.69
N GLY A 99 0.06 -5.29 -19.03
CA GLY A 99 -0.81 -4.45 -19.83
C GLY A 99 -0.28 -3.04 -20.05
N GLU A 100 -1.14 -2.14 -20.54
CA GLU A 100 -0.77 -0.75 -20.80
C GLU A 100 -0.63 0.02 -19.49
N GLN A 101 0.58 0.53 -19.25
CA GLN A 101 0.89 1.40 -18.11
C GLN A 101 1.11 2.83 -18.62
N THR A 102 0.66 3.81 -17.84
CA THR A 102 0.82 5.24 -18.15
C THR A 102 1.80 5.86 -17.17
N ILE A 103 2.89 6.39 -17.70
CA ILE A 103 3.89 7.14 -16.93
C ILE A 103 3.66 8.62 -17.20
N LYS A 104 3.35 9.39 -16.16
CA LYS A 104 3.19 10.82 -16.19
C LYS A 104 4.51 11.50 -15.88
N PHE A 105 4.90 12.44 -16.73
CA PHE A 105 6.05 13.30 -16.52
C PHE A 105 5.60 14.73 -16.26
N THR A 106 6.14 15.36 -15.22
CA THR A 106 6.02 16.79 -14.95
C THR A 106 7.41 17.40 -14.98
N GLY A 107 7.67 18.20 -15.99
CA GLY A 107 8.90 18.97 -16.15
C GLY A 107 8.84 20.25 -15.33
N LEU A 108 9.86 20.50 -14.52
CA LEU A 108 10.02 21.70 -13.72
C LEU A 108 10.88 22.70 -14.50
N CYS A 109 10.29 23.78 -14.96
CA CYS A 109 10.92 24.85 -15.72
C CYS A 109 11.05 26.11 -14.87
N ASP A 110 11.92 27.04 -15.24
CA ASP A 110 12.09 28.32 -14.53
C ASP A 110 10.78 29.14 -14.46
N GLY A 111 9.91 29.01 -15.47
CA GLY A 111 8.62 29.73 -15.55
C GLY A 111 7.41 28.93 -15.07
N GLY A 112 7.57 27.70 -14.61
CA GLY A 112 6.45 26.85 -14.17
C GLY A 112 6.65 25.38 -14.52
N THR A 113 5.54 24.65 -14.73
CA THR A 113 5.57 23.21 -15.00
C THR A 113 4.97 22.87 -16.35
N VAL A 114 5.47 21.82 -16.99
CA VAL A 114 4.92 21.22 -18.20
C VAL A 114 4.64 19.73 -17.93
N THR A 115 3.48 19.24 -18.34
CA THR A 115 3.08 17.84 -18.07
C THR A 115 2.84 17.11 -19.40
N THR A 116 3.28 15.87 -19.46
CA THR A 116 2.98 14.93 -20.56
C THR A 116 2.90 13.51 -20.03
N THR A 117 2.45 12.57 -20.85
CA THR A 117 2.41 11.14 -20.53
C THR A 117 3.14 10.30 -21.54
N ARG A 118 3.62 9.14 -21.13
CA ARG A 118 4.13 8.06 -21.99
C ARG A 118 3.39 6.79 -21.64
N LYS A 119 3.04 6.01 -22.65
CA LYS A 119 2.42 4.69 -22.50
C LYS A 119 3.43 3.62 -22.83
N ILE A 120 3.46 2.59 -22.02
CA ILE A 120 4.26 1.39 -22.26
C ILE A 120 3.38 0.15 -22.05
N ASN A 121 3.56 -0.86 -22.91
CA ASN A 121 2.81 -2.10 -22.79
C ASN A 121 3.72 -3.21 -22.24
N ILE A 122 3.42 -3.64 -21.02
CA ILE A 122 4.13 -4.73 -20.33
C ILE A 122 3.43 -6.04 -20.67
N LYS A 123 4.18 -6.99 -21.22
CA LYS A 123 3.67 -8.30 -21.65
C LYS A 123 3.99 -9.40 -20.64
N GLN A 124 5.05 -9.20 -19.83
CA GLN A 124 5.54 -10.19 -18.86
C GLN A 124 6.22 -9.51 -17.66
N ILE A 125 6.18 -10.18 -16.51
CA ILE A 125 6.94 -9.83 -15.31
C ILE A 125 8.25 -10.61 -15.35
N ASP A 126 9.31 -10.00 -15.86
CA ASP A 126 10.65 -10.56 -15.90
C ASP A 126 11.56 -10.04 -14.77
N HIS A 127 11.12 -8.98 -14.09
CA HIS A 127 11.74 -8.42 -12.89
C HIS A 127 10.66 -8.23 -11.83
N PRO A 128 10.41 -9.21 -10.93
CA PRO A 128 9.41 -9.06 -9.87
C PRO A 128 9.80 -7.94 -8.91
N ALA A 129 8.87 -7.02 -8.62
CA ALA A 129 9.07 -5.91 -7.66
C ALA A 129 9.31 -6.47 -6.24
N SER A 130 8.56 -7.52 -5.88
CA SER A 130 8.81 -8.40 -4.75
C SER A 130 8.25 -9.78 -5.12
N PRO A 131 8.77 -10.88 -4.55
CA PRO A 131 8.33 -12.24 -4.91
C PRO A 131 6.84 -12.48 -4.63
N GLU A 132 6.26 -11.80 -3.65
CA GLU A 132 4.86 -11.98 -3.26
C GLU A 132 3.90 -11.66 -4.40
N TRP A 133 4.21 -10.67 -5.26
CA TRP A 133 3.38 -10.38 -6.43
C TRP A 133 3.25 -11.61 -7.34
N THR A 134 4.35 -12.31 -7.57
CA THR A 134 4.35 -13.53 -8.41
C THR A 134 3.82 -14.75 -7.64
N TYR A 135 4.01 -14.80 -6.34
CA TYR A 135 3.41 -15.84 -5.51
C TYR A 135 1.89 -15.75 -5.57
N PHE A 136 1.28 -14.57 -5.38
CA PHE A 136 -0.17 -14.41 -5.50
C PHE A 136 -0.67 -14.63 -6.93
N ALA A 137 -0.09 -13.95 -7.92
CA ALA A 137 -0.73 -13.72 -9.21
C ALA A 137 0.02 -14.32 -10.41
N GLY A 138 1.16 -14.97 -10.19
CA GLY A 138 2.00 -15.43 -11.29
C GLY A 138 2.63 -14.28 -12.08
N ASN A 139 3.22 -14.61 -13.21
CA ASN A 139 4.00 -13.68 -14.04
C ASN A 139 3.39 -13.44 -15.45
N THR A 140 2.18 -13.90 -15.69
CA THR A 140 1.48 -13.78 -16.97
C THR A 140 0.15 -13.05 -16.82
N SER A 141 -0.41 -12.58 -17.94
CA SER A 141 -1.71 -11.93 -17.95
C SER A 141 -2.89 -12.81 -17.55
N ALA A 142 -2.72 -14.13 -17.63
CA ALA A 142 -3.74 -15.09 -17.18
C ALA A 142 -3.88 -15.12 -15.66
N GLY A 143 -2.82 -14.73 -14.94
CA GLY A 143 -2.77 -14.81 -13.49
C GLY A 143 -2.49 -16.20 -12.95
N LYS A 144 -2.66 -16.37 -11.64
CA LYS A 144 -2.50 -17.65 -10.93
C LYS A 144 -3.84 -18.05 -10.33
N THR A 145 -4.21 -19.31 -10.54
CA THR A 145 -5.43 -19.90 -10.00
C THR A 145 -5.15 -20.57 -8.66
N TRP A 146 -5.97 -20.26 -7.68
CA TRP A 146 -5.95 -20.87 -6.35
C TRP A 146 -7.23 -21.65 -6.12
N VAL A 147 -7.10 -22.83 -5.58
CA VAL A 147 -8.20 -23.75 -5.18
C VAL A 147 -7.97 -24.17 -3.73
N TRP A 148 -8.97 -24.79 -3.11
CA TRP A 148 -8.76 -25.49 -1.85
C TRP A 148 -7.60 -26.48 -1.97
N ASP A 149 -6.82 -26.67 -0.90
CA ASP A 149 -5.69 -27.61 -0.94
C ASP A 149 -6.19 -29.06 -0.99
N PRO A 150 -6.06 -29.76 -2.16
CA PRO A 150 -6.56 -31.12 -2.30
C PRO A 150 -5.71 -32.15 -1.54
N THR A 151 -4.62 -31.75 -0.93
CA THR A 151 -3.73 -32.62 -0.15
C THR A 151 -4.00 -32.56 1.34
N ALA A 152 -4.81 -31.60 1.79
CA ALA A 152 -5.22 -31.43 3.18
C ALA A 152 -6.55 -32.15 3.43
N ASP A 153 -6.66 -32.87 4.52
CA ASP A 153 -7.92 -33.51 4.94
C ASP A 153 -8.97 -32.44 5.32
N TYR A 154 -8.51 -31.33 5.88
CA TYR A 154 -9.33 -30.19 6.28
C TYR A 154 -8.71 -28.91 5.73
N VAL A 155 -9.50 -28.13 5.01
CA VAL A 155 -9.05 -26.95 4.26
C VAL A 155 -9.53 -25.64 4.86
N TYR A 156 -10.51 -25.72 5.76
CA TYR A 156 -11.16 -24.61 6.42
C TYR A 156 -11.51 -25.01 7.87
N GLY A 157 -11.53 -24.06 8.80
CA GLY A 157 -11.93 -24.38 10.15
C GLY A 157 -11.30 -23.45 11.18
N GLU A 158 -11.41 -23.80 12.46
CA GLU A 158 -10.90 -23.04 13.58
C GLU A 158 -9.72 -23.72 14.26
N GLY A 159 -8.82 -22.92 14.79
CA GLY A 159 -7.68 -23.28 15.62
C GLY A 159 -7.19 -22.10 16.43
N GLY A 160 -6.10 -22.29 17.18
CA GLY A 160 -5.51 -21.26 18.04
C GLY A 160 -4.95 -20.07 17.25
N TYR A 161 -5.60 -18.91 17.38
CA TYR A 161 -5.10 -17.68 16.80
C TYR A 161 -3.72 -17.30 17.40
N LEU A 162 -2.80 -16.85 16.58
CA LEU A 162 -1.39 -16.52 16.91
C LEU A 162 -0.51 -17.71 17.33
N THR A 163 -1.01 -18.95 17.31
CA THR A 163 -0.28 -20.12 17.80
C THR A 163 -0.30 -21.27 16.80
N GLU A 164 -1.45 -21.55 16.20
CA GLU A 164 -1.58 -22.62 15.20
C GLU A 164 -1.35 -22.10 13.78
N GLN A 165 -1.01 -23.02 12.85
CA GLN A 165 -0.80 -22.73 11.43
C GLN A 165 -1.88 -23.34 10.52
N ALA A 166 -2.83 -24.09 11.10
CA ALA A 166 -3.91 -24.79 10.41
C ALA A 166 -5.10 -25.00 11.36
N PRO A 167 -6.28 -25.41 10.84
CA PRO A 167 -7.41 -25.79 11.68
C PRO A 167 -7.05 -26.97 12.60
N ASP A 168 -7.43 -26.89 13.88
CA ASP A 168 -7.19 -27.92 14.89
C ASP A 168 -8.46 -28.29 15.70
N TRP A 169 -9.42 -27.38 15.84
CA TRP A 169 -10.61 -27.58 16.68
C TRP A 169 -11.87 -27.86 15.88
N THR A 170 -12.26 -26.95 15.00
CA THR A 170 -13.34 -27.12 14.04
C THR A 170 -12.73 -27.48 12.70
N LEU A 171 -12.96 -28.70 12.25
CA LEU A 171 -12.30 -29.28 11.09
C LEU A 171 -13.30 -29.44 9.98
N ILE A 172 -13.16 -28.67 8.88
CA ILE A 172 -14.05 -28.62 7.73
C ILE A 172 -13.30 -29.08 6.49
N SER A 173 -13.75 -30.21 5.92
CA SER A 173 -13.20 -30.71 4.66
C SER A 173 -13.69 -29.87 3.49
N GLN A 174 -12.98 -29.93 2.35
CA GLN A 174 -13.37 -29.21 1.13
C GLN A 174 -14.86 -29.42 0.78
N ALA A 175 -15.36 -30.66 0.83
CA ALA A 175 -16.74 -30.98 0.48
C ALA A 175 -17.80 -30.36 1.42
N GLN A 176 -17.38 -29.86 2.57
CA GLN A 176 -18.27 -29.25 3.58
C GLN A 176 -18.20 -27.71 3.56
N THR A 177 -17.35 -27.11 2.73
CA THR A 177 -17.28 -25.66 2.53
C THR A 177 -18.46 -25.16 1.70
N ASP A 178 -18.71 -23.85 1.69
CA ASP A 178 -19.81 -23.24 0.93
C ASP A 178 -19.59 -23.33 -0.59
N ASP A 179 -18.33 -23.35 -1.02
CA ASP A 179 -17.90 -23.35 -2.41
C ASP A 179 -16.80 -24.42 -2.65
N PRO A 180 -17.15 -25.71 -2.51
CA PRO A 180 -16.18 -26.81 -2.50
C PRO A 180 -15.38 -26.95 -3.81
N ASP A 181 -15.97 -26.58 -4.95
CA ASP A 181 -15.35 -26.66 -6.28
C ASP A 181 -15.08 -25.27 -6.88
N GLY A 182 -15.24 -24.21 -6.08
CA GLY A 182 -14.91 -22.85 -6.45
C GLY A 182 -13.41 -22.65 -6.63
N TYR A 183 -13.03 -21.55 -7.28
CA TYR A 183 -11.64 -21.18 -7.44
C TYR A 183 -11.45 -19.66 -7.49
N MET A 184 -10.23 -19.22 -7.25
CA MET A 184 -9.87 -17.81 -7.25
C MET A 184 -8.75 -17.56 -8.26
N ILE A 185 -8.79 -16.42 -8.95
CA ILE A 185 -7.70 -15.97 -9.80
C ILE A 185 -7.23 -14.61 -9.33
N PHE A 186 -5.95 -14.53 -9.01
CA PHE A 186 -5.21 -13.28 -8.83
C PHE A 186 -4.46 -13.00 -10.12
N ASN A 187 -4.52 -11.78 -10.66
CA ASN A 187 -3.74 -11.39 -11.83
C ASN A 187 -3.29 -9.93 -11.75
N LEU A 188 -2.23 -9.62 -12.50
CA LEU A 188 -1.61 -8.29 -12.53
C LEU A 188 -1.88 -7.55 -13.85
N ASN A 189 -2.92 -7.92 -14.58
CA ASN A 189 -3.26 -7.31 -15.87
C ASN A 189 -3.95 -5.96 -15.67
N GLY A 190 -3.21 -4.88 -15.82
CA GLY A 190 -3.68 -3.51 -15.59
C GLY A 190 -3.78 -3.10 -14.12
N GLY A 191 -3.55 -4.03 -13.18
CA GLY A 191 -3.62 -3.77 -11.75
C GLY A 191 -3.72 -5.06 -10.93
N PRO A 192 -3.79 -4.98 -9.61
CA PRO A 192 -3.86 -6.13 -8.72
C PRO A 192 -5.30 -6.66 -8.63
N ASN A 193 -5.72 -7.41 -9.63
CA ASN A 193 -7.08 -7.90 -9.76
C ASN A 193 -7.27 -9.23 -9.04
N PHE A 194 -8.46 -9.39 -8.47
CA PHE A 194 -8.93 -10.61 -7.84
C PHE A 194 -10.31 -10.99 -8.41
N THR A 195 -10.52 -12.27 -8.70
CA THR A 195 -11.81 -12.78 -9.15
C THR A 195 -12.07 -14.15 -8.51
N LYS A 196 -13.21 -14.30 -7.87
CA LYS A 196 -13.73 -15.57 -7.36
C LYS A 196 -14.72 -16.14 -8.36
N TYR A 197 -14.67 -17.45 -8.55
CA TYR A 197 -15.48 -18.19 -9.50
C TYR A 197 -16.22 -19.33 -8.83
N ASN A 198 -17.44 -19.57 -9.28
CA ASN A 198 -18.18 -20.77 -9.00
C ASN A 198 -17.58 -21.99 -9.71
N ALA A 199 -18.00 -23.20 -9.30
CA ALA A 199 -17.57 -24.47 -9.89
C ALA A 199 -17.83 -24.56 -11.42
N ASP A 200 -18.88 -23.92 -11.91
CA ASP A 200 -19.25 -23.88 -13.33
C ASP A 200 -18.46 -22.88 -14.17
N GLY A 201 -17.53 -22.14 -13.53
CA GLY A 201 -16.70 -21.12 -14.17
C GLY A 201 -17.39 -19.76 -14.31
N THR A 202 -18.58 -19.57 -13.80
CA THR A 202 -19.19 -18.25 -13.70
C THR A 202 -18.52 -17.42 -12.63
N VAL A 203 -18.43 -16.09 -12.86
CA VAL A 203 -17.88 -15.17 -11.87
C VAL A 203 -18.87 -15.04 -10.73
N ASP A 204 -18.38 -15.28 -9.51
CA ASP A 204 -19.09 -15.02 -8.27
C ASP A 204 -18.83 -13.58 -7.80
N GLU A 205 -17.56 -13.26 -7.51
CA GLU A 205 -17.16 -11.94 -7.04
C GLU A 205 -15.95 -11.41 -7.81
N LYS A 206 -15.86 -10.08 -7.91
CA LYS A 206 -14.68 -9.37 -8.46
C LYS A 206 -14.23 -8.26 -7.56
N GLY A 207 -12.90 -8.11 -7.46
CA GLY A 207 -12.31 -7.08 -6.65
C GLY A 207 -10.84 -6.85 -6.97
N THR A 208 -10.18 -6.27 -6.03
CA THR A 208 -8.73 -6.05 -6.06
C THR A 208 -8.08 -6.60 -4.79
N PHE A 209 -6.77 -6.83 -4.84
CA PHE A 209 -6.00 -7.24 -3.67
C PHE A 209 -4.84 -6.30 -3.39
N SER A 210 -4.45 -6.23 -2.14
CA SER A 210 -3.21 -5.61 -1.68
C SER A 210 -2.64 -6.44 -0.53
N PHE A 211 -1.34 -6.30 -0.29
CA PHE A 211 -0.69 -6.99 0.82
C PHE A 211 0.33 -6.07 1.50
N ASP A 212 0.60 -6.34 2.76
CA ASP A 212 1.63 -5.65 3.55
C ASP A 212 2.48 -6.68 4.28
N MET A 213 3.69 -6.92 3.76
CA MET A 213 4.64 -7.88 4.35
C MET A 213 5.38 -7.32 5.57
N SER A 214 5.20 -6.05 5.91
CA SER A 214 5.70 -5.49 7.17
C SER A 214 4.75 -5.71 8.36
N SER A 215 3.48 -6.03 8.08
CA SER A 215 2.45 -6.29 9.09
C SER A 215 2.51 -7.75 9.57
N THR A 216 3.59 -8.09 10.26
CA THR A 216 3.82 -9.44 10.80
C THR A 216 3.26 -9.59 12.21
N LYS A 217 2.99 -10.83 12.61
CA LYS A 217 2.59 -11.19 13.99
C LYS A 217 3.49 -12.28 14.52
N THR A 218 3.57 -12.35 15.84
CA THR A 218 4.47 -13.24 16.59
C THR A 218 3.64 -14.19 17.42
N ASP A 219 4.05 -15.46 17.48
CA ASP A 219 3.55 -16.41 18.45
C ASP A 219 4.01 -15.99 19.85
N PRO A 220 3.09 -15.76 20.82
CA PRO A 220 3.46 -15.32 22.15
C PRO A 220 4.12 -16.41 23.00
N ASP A 221 4.01 -17.67 22.63
CA ASP A 221 4.54 -18.78 23.43
C ASP A 221 6.05 -18.94 23.27
N ASP A 222 6.56 -18.74 22.05
CA ASP A 222 7.97 -18.90 21.76
C ASP A 222 8.64 -17.70 21.09
N ASN A 223 7.87 -16.64 20.80
CA ASN A 223 8.29 -15.44 20.07
C ASN A 223 8.76 -15.71 18.64
N SER A 224 8.38 -16.82 18.03
CA SER A 224 8.60 -17.05 16.60
C SER A 224 7.67 -16.19 15.75
N GLN A 225 8.02 -15.99 14.49
CA GLN A 225 7.14 -15.31 13.54
C GLN A 225 5.96 -16.22 13.21
N TRP A 226 4.73 -15.81 13.55
CA TRP A 226 3.51 -16.53 13.28
C TRP A 226 2.91 -16.18 11.91
N SER A 227 2.83 -14.89 11.56
CA SER A 227 2.40 -14.45 10.22
C SER A 227 3.51 -13.66 9.53
N ILE A 228 3.59 -13.79 8.20
CA ILE A 228 4.59 -13.12 7.36
C ILE A 228 4.10 -11.80 6.78
N GLY A 229 2.82 -11.48 6.92
CA GLY A 229 2.21 -10.26 6.41
C GLY A 229 0.68 -10.31 6.48
N THR A 230 0.03 -9.35 5.83
CA THR A 230 -1.43 -9.32 5.69
C THR A 230 -1.84 -9.20 4.24
N LEU A 231 -2.94 -9.90 3.87
CA LEU A 231 -3.67 -9.75 2.61
C LEU A 231 -4.94 -8.94 2.88
N THR A 232 -5.24 -7.97 2.02
CA THR A 232 -6.51 -7.24 2.03
C THR A 232 -7.16 -7.36 0.65
N LEU A 233 -8.41 -7.81 0.63
CA LEU A 233 -9.26 -7.82 -0.54
C LEU A 233 -10.25 -6.66 -0.49
N THR A 234 -10.67 -6.17 -1.65
CA THR A 234 -11.68 -5.12 -1.77
C THR A 234 -12.69 -5.53 -2.84
N GLY A 235 -13.97 -5.59 -2.46
CA GLY A 235 -15.07 -5.93 -3.37
C GLY A 235 -15.28 -7.42 -3.61
N ALA A 236 -14.47 -8.28 -3.00
CA ALA A 236 -14.60 -9.74 -3.07
C ALA A 236 -13.96 -10.39 -1.84
N THR A 237 -14.30 -11.63 -1.55
CA THR A 237 -13.74 -12.45 -0.47
C THR A 237 -13.03 -13.68 -1.04
N VAL A 238 -12.19 -14.36 -0.25
CA VAL A 238 -11.69 -15.70 -0.62
C VAL A 238 -12.84 -16.73 -0.64
N LEU A 239 -12.58 -17.95 -1.07
CA LEU A 239 -13.54 -19.07 -0.91
C LEU A 239 -13.93 -19.20 0.56
N SER A 240 -15.22 -19.45 0.86
CA SER A 240 -15.80 -19.43 2.21
C SER A 240 -15.33 -18.21 3.01
N GLY A 241 -15.52 -17.04 2.43
CA GLY A 241 -14.90 -15.77 2.88
C GLY A 241 -15.56 -15.15 4.10
N HIS A 242 -15.77 -15.93 5.16
CA HIS A 242 -16.29 -15.51 6.45
C HIS A 242 -15.61 -16.32 7.58
N LEU A 243 -15.65 -15.83 8.80
CA LEU A 243 -15.18 -16.60 9.96
C LEU A 243 -16.14 -17.77 10.21
N VAL A 244 -15.62 -18.88 10.71
CA VAL A 244 -16.46 -20.02 11.10
C VAL A 244 -17.53 -19.56 12.11
N GLY A 245 -18.78 -19.95 11.82
CA GLY A 245 -19.92 -19.53 12.64
C GLY A 245 -20.43 -18.11 12.39
N SER A 246 -19.83 -17.35 11.47
CA SER A 246 -20.29 -16.04 11.02
C SER A 246 -20.79 -16.08 9.60
N THR A 247 -21.61 -15.08 9.22
CA THR A 247 -22.01 -14.82 7.83
C THR A 247 -21.44 -13.50 7.32
N ASP A 248 -20.68 -12.78 8.15
CA ASP A 248 -20.10 -11.49 7.80
C ASP A 248 -18.87 -11.69 6.91
N ALA A 249 -18.83 -10.99 5.78
CA ALA A 249 -17.75 -11.08 4.81
C ALA A 249 -16.41 -10.64 5.42
N GLN A 250 -15.39 -11.48 5.24
CA GLN A 250 -14.01 -11.24 5.70
C GLN A 250 -13.15 -10.75 4.53
N TYR A 251 -12.51 -9.60 4.71
CA TYR A 251 -11.70 -8.96 3.67
C TYR A 251 -10.22 -8.82 4.01
N LYS A 252 -9.85 -9.02 5.26
CA LYS A 252 -8.46 -8.88 5.70
C LYS A 252 -7.99 -10.15 6.40
N TYR A 253 -6.85 -10.68 5.96
CA TYR A 253 -6.30 -11.94 6.41
C TYR A 253 -4.85 -11.79 6.83
N ASP A 254 -4.43 -12.50 7.85
CA ASP A 254 -3.03 -12.75 8.15
C ASP A 254 -2.52 -13.81 7.17
N ILE A 255 -1.35 -13.58 6.59
CA ILE A 255 -0.69 -14.53 5.70
C ILE A 255 0.25 -15.38 6.56
N LEU A 256 -0.02 -16.67 6.66
CA LEU A 256 0.84 -17.59 7.41
C LEU A 256 1.88 -18.23 6.49
N VAL A 257 1.43 -18.66 5.31
CA VAL A 257 2.28 -19.21 4.26
C VAL A 257 1.90 -18.57 2.93
N LEU A 258 2.89 -18.19 2.14
CA LEU A 258 2.72 -17.77 0.75
C LEU A 258 3.98 -18.13 -0.05
N ASN A 259 3.80 -19.00 -1.04
CA ASN A 259 4.84 -19.38 -1.97
C ASN A 259 4.23 -19.74 -3.34
N ASP A 260 5.02 -20.30 -4.25
CA ASP A 260 4.54 -20.63 -5.60
C ASP A 260 3.36 -21.60 -5.64
N ASN A 261 3.21 -22.45 -4.62
CA ASN A 261 2.27 -23.57 -4.61
C ASN A 261 1.22 -23.50 -3.50
N GLU A 262 1.49 -22.76 -2.42
CA GLU A 262 0.72 -22.82 -1.19
C GLU A 262 0.43 -21.42 -0.67
N MET A 263 -0.81 -21.24 -0.20
CA MET A 263 -1.26 -20.04 0.51
C MET A 263 -2.11 -20.47 1.70
N ILE A 264 -1.63 -20.14 2.91
CA ILE A 264 -2.39 -20.35 4.15
C ILE A 264 -2.71 -18.98 4.74
N LEU A 265 -3.98 -18.76 4.98
CA LEU A 265 -4.51 -17.53 5.55
C LEU A 265 -5.16 -17.81 6.89
N CYS A 266 -5.12 -16.82 7.78
CA CYS A 266 -5.90 -16.83 9.02
C CYS A 266 -6.58 -15.48 9.22
N ALA A 267 -7.74 -15.49 9.86
CA ALA A 267 -8.37 -14.28 10.36
C ALA A 267 -9.11 -14.58 11.68
N ALA A 268 -9.25 -13.55 12.50
CA ALA A 268 -9.98 -13.62 13.76
C ALA A 268 -10.82 -12.36 13.95
N ALA A 269 -11.81 -12.45 14.84
CA ALA A 269 -12.60 -11.29 15.24
C ALA A 269 -11.70 -10.20 15.87
N PRO A 270 -12.04 -8.91 15.73
CA PRO A 270 -11.28 -7.85 16.36
C PRO A 270 -11.14 -8.05 17.88
N GLY A 271 -9.91 -8.00 18.38
CA GLY A 271 -9.61 -8.16 19.81
C GLY A 271 -9.43 -9.61 20.28
N THR A 272 -9.46 -10.59 19.36
CA THR A 272 -9.15 -11.99 19.66
C THR A 272 -7.74 -12.11 20.26
N ALA A 273 -7.63 -12.81 21.39
CA ALA A 273 -6.35 -13.09 22.03
C ALA A 273 -5.68 -14.33 21.45
N ALA A 274 -4.42 -14.55 21.82
CA ALA A 274 -3.74 -15.81 21.49
C ALA A 274 -4.52 -17.01 22.09
N TRP A 275 -4.50 -18.13 21.37
CA TRP A 275 -5.25 -19.35 21.69
C TRP A 275 -6.78 -19.22 21.61
N ASP A 276 -7.34 -18.04 21.32
CA ASP A 276 -8.76 -17.92 20.99
C ASP A 276 -9.01 -18.33 19.51
N ASN A 277 -10.29 -18.34 19.10
CA ASN A 277 -10.67 -18.83 17.76
C ASN A 277 -10.09 -17.98 16.62
N GLY A 278 -9.15 -18.54 15.88
CA GLY A 278 -8.75 -18.11 14.54
C GLY A 278 -9.42 -18.99 13.49
N THR A 279 -9.89 -18.41 12.40
CA THR A 279 -10.36 -19.16 11.23
C THR A 279 -9.24 -19.25 10.21
N PHE A 280 -9.03 -20.45 9.67
CA PHE A 280 -7.94 -20.77 8.75
C PHE A 280 -8.48 -21.20 7.38
N TRP A 281 -7.76 -20.85 6.31
CA TRP A 281 -8.02 -21.23 4.92
C TRP A 281 -6.74 -21.78 4.31
N LEU A 282 -6.80 -22.98 3.75
CA LEU A 282 -5.67 -23.65 3.10
C LEU A 282 -5.92 -23.75 1.60
N PHE A 283 -5.08 -23.09 0.82
CA PHE A 283 -5.17 -23.05 -0.63
C PHE A 283 -3.92 -23.58 -1.30
N ARG A 284 -4.12 -24.13 -2.50
CA ARG A 284 -3.04 -24.57 -3.37
C ARG A 284 -3.16 -23.98 -4.76
N ALA A 285 -2.02 -23.64 -5.38
CA ALA A 285 -1.98 -23.22 -6.76
C ALA A 285 -2.42 -24.38 -7.68
N LYS A 286 -3.36 -24.10 -8.59
CA LYS A 286 -3.79 -25.06 -9.61
C LYS A 286 -2.80 -24.99 -10.78
N ASN A 287 -2.05 -26.05 -11.01
CA ASN A 287 -1.13 -26.21 -12.12
C ASN A 287 -1.85 -26.59 -13.42
#